data_1ae0ce293894e4f3e496981efbd0d403
#
_entry.id   1ae0ce293894e4f3e496981efbd0d403
#
_cell.length_a   1.000
_cell.length_b   1.000
_cell.length_c   1.000
_cell.angle_alpha   90.00
_cell.angle_beta   90.00
_cell.angle_gamma   90.00
#
_symmetry.space_group_name_H-M   'P 1'
#
loop_
_entity.id
_entity.type
_entity.pdbx_description
1 polymer ?
#
loop_
_entity_poly.entity_id
_entity_poly.type
_entity_poly.pdbx_seq_one_letter_code
_entity_poly.pdbx_strand_id
1 'polypeptide(L)'
;LTGDRLYNPAWGFQHGKVRNSRVRREFVPLAVFSYRMPVSQSTSLAADFSAEYGTRKYSALGWYDARTPMPDNYRYLPGYTGDRETEQAWRANDARYTQIDWDELIAQNRMAAGHAVYALEDRTERLGDLNFSALFTTALDARLTLRYGLVLRHARSRNYKQMRDLLGAEYITDIDQYLVDDDTYSNLLQNDLRRPGRTIRKGGRFGYDYALTTRRADARLHAEYRSDRFRADLVLSLGAAAVCRRGYYEKELFPGAQSYGRSRRVRFTPYTLRATAGWAFSPRSYLEALAAAEAVL
;
A
#
# COMPACT_ATOMS: atom_id res chain seq x y z
N LEU A 1 8.48 -12.65 26.69
CA LEU A 1 7.69 -13.29 27.73
C LEU A 1 7.68 -14.81 27.54
N THR A 2 7.27 -15.32 26.41
CA THR A 2 7.20 -16.76 26.10
C THR A 2 8.59 -17.41 25.92
N GLY A 3 9.66 -16.65 25.70
CA GLY A 3 10.97 -17.16 25.31
C GLY A 3 11.03 -17.75 23.90
N ASP A 4 9.91 -17.88 23.22
CA ASP A 4 9.81 -18.38 21.85
C ASP A 4 10.03 -17.25 20.83
N ARG A 5 11.07 -17.36 20.03
CA ARG A 5 11.39 -16.39 18.95
C ARG A 5 10.40 -16.43 17.78
N LEU A 6 9.62 -17.49 17.66
CA LEU A 6 8.61 -17.71 16.63
C LEU A 6 7.21 -17.41 17.13
N TYR A 7 7.06 -16.90 18.36
CA TYR A 7 5.77 -16.52 18.89
C TYR A 7 5.05 -15.52 17.99
N ASN A 8 3.80 -15.81 17.68
CA ASN A 8 2.94 -15.00 16.83
C ASN A 8 1.52 -14.96 17.43
N PRO A 9 1.05 -13.80 17.93
CA PRO A 9 -0.28 -13.65 18.53
C PRO A 9 -1.44 -13.66 17.53
N ALA A 10 -1.15 -13.64 16.23
CA ALA A 10 -2.17 -13.44 15.19
C ALA A 10 -2.94 -14.71 14.80
N TRP A 11 -2.62 -15.86 15.37
CA TRP A 11 -3.30 -17.11 15.13
C TRP A 11 -3.81 -17.73 16.43
N GLY A 12 -4.61 -18.76 16.32
CA GLY A 12 -5.11 -19.53 17.43
C GLY A 12 -5.89 -20.74 16.92
N PHE A 13 -6.72 -21.34 17.78
CA PHE A 13 -7.45 -22.54 17.44
C PHE A 13 -8.94 -22.27 17.28
N GLN A 14 -9.55 -22.92 16.27
CA GLN A 14 -10.99 -23.05 16.08
C GLN A 14 -11.33 -24.54 15.95
N HIS A 15 -12.08 -25.09 16.91
CA HIS A 15 -12.37 -26.53 16.96
C HIS A 15 -11.11 -27.40 16.81
N GLY A 16 -10.04 -27.01 17.48
CA GLY A 16 -8.74 -27.70 17.44
C GLY A 16 -7.93 -27.48 16.15
N LYS A 17 -8.43 -26.72 15.17
CA LYS A 17 -7.71 -26.40 13.95
C LYS A 17 -7.10 -25.01 14.00
N VAL A 18 -5.88 -24.87 13.48
CA VAL A 18 -5.18 -23.58 13.40
C VAL A 18 -5.93 -22.63 12.47
N ARG A 19 -6.20 -21.43 12.96
CA ARG A 19 -6.76 -20.32 12.19
C ARG A 19 -5.95 -19.06 12.42
N ASN A 20 -5.56 -18.38 11.33
CA ASN A 20 -4.78 -17.15 11.37
C ASN A 20 -5.67 -15.93 11.03
N SER A 21 -5.58 -14.88 11.85
CA SER A 21 -6.28 -13.61 11.62
C SER A 21 -5.59 -12.73 10.57
N ARG A 22 -4.28 -12.93 10.34
CA ARG A 22 -3.43 -12.13 9.47
C ARG A 22 -2.98 -12.94 8.25
N VAL A 23 -3.79 -12.90 7.19
CA VAL A 23 -3.51 -13.63 5.95
C VAL A 23 -3.38 -12.64 4.80
N ARG A 24 -2.24 -12.65 4.13
CA ARG A 24 -1.99 -11.90 2.89
C ARG A 24 -2.33 -12.78 1.69
N ARG A 25 -3.08 -12.23 0.75
CA ARG A 25 -3.44 -12.87 -0.52
C ARG A 25 -3.26 -11.86 -1.63
N GLU A 26 -2.47 -12.23 -2.63
CA GLU A 26 -2.17 -11.35 -3.75
C GLU A 26 -2.31 -12.12 -5.05
N PHE A 27 -2.95 -11.49 -6.01
CA PHE A 27 -2.95 -11.91 -7.39
C PHE A 27 -2.86 -10.64 -8.24
N VAL A 28 -1.66 -10.37 -8.74
CA VAL A 28 -1.32 -9.15 -9.47
C VAL A 28 -0.45 -9.53 -10.66
N PRO A 29 -1.05 -10.06 -11.74
CA PRO A 29 -0.33 -10.39 -12.96
C PRO A 29 0.26 -9.13 -13.60
N LEU A 30 1.46 -9.28 -14.15
CA LEU A 30 2.18 -8.28 -14.93
C LEU A 30 2.36 -8.80 -16.36
N ALA A 31 1.94 -8.01 -17.35
CA ALA A 31 2.26 -8.20 -18.75
C ALA A 31 3.28 -7.14 -19.18
N VAL A 32 4.30 -7.57 -19.90
CA VAL A 32 5.30 -6.68 -20.49
C VAL A 32 5.43 -6.99 -21.97
N PHE A 33 5.33 -5.96 -22.79
CA PHE A 33 5.61 -6.00 -24.22
C PHE A 33 6.79 -5.08 -24.51
N SER A 34 7.81 -5.62 -25.18
CA SER A 34 9.03 -4.90 -25.55
C SER A 34 9.23 -4.93 -27.04
N TYR A 35 9.47 -3.77 -27.65
CA TYR A 35 9.75 -3.60 -29.05
C TYR A 35 11.08 -2.91 -29.24
N ARG A 36 11.93 -3.45 -30.11
CA ARG A 36 13.24 -2.91 -30.46
C ARG A 36 13.36 -2.81 -31.96
N MET A 37 13.77 -1.64 -32.47
CA MET A 37 13.86 -1.39 -33.89
C MET A 37 15.07 -0.51 -34.20
N PRO A 38 15.94 -0.88 -35.15
CA PRO A 38 16.86 0.07 -35.76
C PRO A 38 16.06 1.05 -36.63
N VAL A 39 16.15 2.35 -36.32
CA VAL A 39 15.51 3.44 -37.10
C VAL A 39 16.40 3.90 -38.23
N SER A 40 17.72 3.91 -38.00
CA SER A 40 18.74 4.20 -38.96
C SER A 40 20.04 3.48 -38.59
N GLN A 41 21.11 3.69 -39.35
CA GLN A 41 22.42 3.12 -39.01
C GLN A 41 22.97 3.58 -37.66
N SER A 42 22.61 4.81 -37.23
CA SER A 42 23.07 5.41 -35.99
C SER A 42 22.00 5.51 -34.89
N THR A 43 20.74 5.19 -35.20
CA THR A 43 19.62 5.40 -34.28
C THR A 43 18.80 4.11 -34.09
N SER A 44 18.54 3.74 -32.83
CA SER A 44 17.63 2.68 -32.44
C SER A 44 16.52 3.20 -31.56
N LEU A 45 15.35 2.54 -31.64
CA LEU A 45 14.20 2.74 -30.78
C LEU A 45 14.01 1.54 -29.86
N ALA A 46 13.80 1.82 -28.58
CA ALA A 46 13.32 0.89 -27.59
C ALA A 46 11.97 1.39 -27.06
N ALA A 47 10.89 0.63 -27.31
CA ALA A 47 9.58 0.93 -26.78
C ALA A 47 9.11 -0.22 -25.88
N ASP A 48 8.68 0.11 -24.66
CA ASP A 48 8.19 -0.85 -23.70
C ASP A 48 6.80 -0.42 -23.22
N PHE A 49 5.92 -1.41 -23.13
CA PHE A 49 4.61 -1.26 -22.50
C PHE A 49 4.47 -2.29 -21.41
N SER A 50 4.04 -1.86 -20.20
CA SER A 50 3.68 -2.78 -19.14
C SER A 50 2.31 -2.50 -18.59
N ALA A 51 1.59 -3.56 -18.24
CA ALA A 51 0.29 -3.50 -17.61
C ALA A 51 0.27 -4.45 -16.41
N GLU A 52 0.00 -3.89 -15.24
CA GLU A 52 -0.23 -4.61 -14.01
C GLU A 52 -1.68 -4.38 -13.58
N TYR A 53 -2.43 -5.45 -13.29
CA TYR A 53 -3.80 -5.34 -12.84
C TYR A 53 -4.12 -6.47 -11.87
N GLY A 54 -4.61 -6.14 -10.67
CA GLY A 54 -4.91 -7.19 -9.72
C GLY A 54 -5.43 -6.70 -8.38
N THR A 55 -5.33 -7.62 -7.42
CA THR A 55 -5.85 -7.38 -6.07
C THR A 55 -4.85 -7.87 -5.03
N ARG A 56 -4.60 -7.04 -4.04
CA ARG A 56 -3.88 -7.36 -2.80
C ARG A 56 -4.88 -7.32 -1.65
N LYS A 57 -4.90 -8.35 -0.83
CA LYS A 57 -5.77 -8.44 0.35
C LYS A 57 -4.95 -8.80 1.57
N TYR A 58 -5.26 -8.13 2.66
CA TYR A 58 -4.68 -8.39 3.97
C TYR A 58 -5.81 -8.51 4.99
N SER A 59 -5.93 -9.66 5.66
CA SER A 59 -6.98 -9.84 6.65
C SER A 59 -6.59 -9.26 8.01
N ALA A 60 -7.58 -8.79 8.75
CA ALA A 60 -7.43 -8.31 10.11
C ALA A 60 -8.68 -8.67 10.92
N LEU A 61 -8.47 -9.00 12.19
CA LEU A 61 -9.56 -9.18 13.16
C LEU A 61 -9.95 -7.80 13.69
N GLY A 62 -11.22 -7.45 13.57
CA GLY A 62 -11.84 -6.25 14.10
C GLY A 62 -12.75 -6.59 15.27
N TRP A 63 -12.94 -5.64 16.18
CA TRP A 63 -13.86 -5.72 17.30
C TRP A 63 -14.64 -4.41 17.45
N TYR A 64 -15.88 -4.49 17.91
CA TYR A 64 -16.83 -3.38 17.95
C TYR A 64 -17.52 -3.41 19.30
N ASP A 65 -17.31 -2.39 20.13
CA ASP A 65 -17.82 -2.32 21.49
C ASP A 65 -17.55 -3.62 22.29
N ALA A 66 -16.30 -4.09 22.20
CA ALA A 66 -15.85 -5.34 22.81
C ALA A 66 -14.37 -5.26 23.17
N ARG A 67 -13.95 -6.14 24.07
CA ARG A 67 -12.52 -6.24 24.44
C ARG A 67 -11.70 -6.68 23.23
N THR A 68 -10.49 -6.13 23.11
CA THR A 68 -9.57 -6.56 22.03
C THR A 68 -9.33 -8.09 22.10
N PRO A 69 -9.46 -8.80 20.98
CA PRO A 69 -9.22 -10.25 20.95
C PRO A 69 -7.75 -10.62 20.78
N MET A 70 -6.87 -9.62 20.74
CA MET A 70 -5.45 -9.83 20.53
C MET A 70 -4.74 -10.14 21.86
N PRO A 71 -4.15 -11.32 22.01
CA PRO A 71 -3.56 -11.75 23.27
C PRO A 71 -2.36 -10.91 23.70
N ASP A 72 -1.64 -10.32 22.74
CA ASP A 72 -0.48 -9.45 22.97
C ASP A 72 -0.84 -7.99 23.32
N ASN A 73 -2.13 -7.68 23.52
CA ASN A 73 -2.51 -6.37 24.03
C ASN A 73 -1.90 -6.16 25.42
N TYR A 74 -1.29 -5.00 25.65
CA TYR A 74 -0.59 -4.69 26.90
C TYR A 74 -1.42 -4.94 28.16
N ARG A 75 -2.77 -4.77 28.10
CA ARG A 75 -3.70 -4.97 29.22
C ARG A 75 -3.81 -6.43 29.68
N TYR A 76 -3.39 -7.38 28.85
CA TYR A 76 -3.39 -8.81 29.15
C TYR A 76 -2.01 -9.36 29.53
N LEU A 77 -0.98 -8.51 29.45
CA LEU A 77 0.38 -8.93 29.75
C LEU A 77 0.66 -8.89 31.25
N PRO A 78 1.54 -9.76 31.76
CA PRO A 78 1.88 -9.83 33.18
C PRO A 78 2.37 -8.51 33.78
N GLY A 79 3.09 -7.70 32.99
CA GLY A 79 3.58 -6.39 33.42
C GLY A 79 2.47 -5.37 33.72
N TYR A 80 1.27 -5.56 33.19
CA TYR A 80 0.10 -4.72 33.47
C TYR A 80 -0.82 -5.34 34.51
N THR A 81 -1.09 -6.66 34.41
CA THR A 81 -2.02 -7.36 35.32
C THR A 81 -1.42 -7.54 36.71
N GLY A 82 -0.09 -7.66 36.83
CA GLY A 82 0.60 -7.97 38.09
C GLY A 82 0.29 -9.37 38.63
N ASP A 83 -0.38 -10.21 37.83
CA ASP A 83 -0.87 -11.52 38.25
C ASP A 83 0.16 -12.62 37.94
N ARG A 84 0.44 -13.45 38.97
CA ARG A 84 1.39 -14.56 38.85
C ARG A 84 0.92 -15.68 37.94
N GLU A 85 -0.39 -15.95 37.91
CA GLU A 85 -0.96 -16.98 37.04
C GLU A 85 -0.75 -16.60 35.59
N THR A 86 -1.07 -15.34 35.21
CA THR A 86 -0.82 -14.78 33.89
C THR A 86 0.67 -14.85 33.54
N GLU A 87 1.58 -14.53 34.47
CA GLU A 87 3.01 -14.61 34.22
C GLU A 87 3.47 -16.05 33.92
N GLN A 88 3.01 -17.02 34.71
CA GLN A 88 3.34 -18.42 34.51
C GLN A 88 2.79 -18.96 33.20
N ALA A 89 1.54 -18.62 32.85
CA ALA A 89 0.91 -19.01 31.60
C ALA A 89 1.68 -18.45 30.37
N TRP A 90 2.10 -17.19 30.42
CA TRP A 90 2.90 -16.59 29.37
C TRP A 90 4.29 -17.24 29.25
N ARG A 91 4.96 -17.54 30.37
CA ARG A 91 6.26 -18.24 30.38
C ARG A 91 6.15 -19.67 29.85
N ALA A 92 5.04 -20.35 30.13
CA ALA A 92 4.73 -21.69 29.63
C ALA A 92 4.25 -21.70 28.18
N ASN A 93 4.05 -20.53 27.56
CA ASN A 93 3.42 -20.38 26.24
C ASN A 93 2.03 -21.06 26.18
N ASP A 94 1.24 -20.94 27.25
CA ASP A 94 -0.10 -21.51 27.30
C ASP A 94 -1.01 -20.84 26.26
N ALA A 95 -1.52 -21.61 25.31
CA ALA A 95 -2.31 -21.13 24.19
C ALA A 95 -3.57 -20.35 24.60
N ARG A 96 -4.15 -20.64 25.78
CA ARG A 96 -5.31 -19.91 26.31
C ARG A 96 -5.02 -18.44 26.61
N TYR A 97 -3.75 -18.09 26.88
CA TYR A 97 -3.30 -16.73 27.18
C TYR A 97 -2.52 -16.10 26.02
N THR A 98 -1.88 -16.92 25.21
CA THR A 98 -0.93 -16.44 24.18
C THR A 98 -1.48 -16.47 22.76
N GLN A 99 -2.64 -17.12 22.55
CA GLN A 99 -3.24 -17.28 21.22
C GLN A 99 -4.68 -16.77 21.18
N ILE A 100 -5.20 -16.53 19.96
CA ILE A 100 -6.59 -16.13 19.76
C ILE A 100 -7.51 -17.32 20.04
N ASP A 101 -8.46 -17.16 20.94
CA ASP A 101 -9.55 -18.11 21.14
C ASP A 101 -10.70 -17.84 20.16
N TRP A 102 -10.64 -18.48 18.99
CA TRP A 102 -11.66 -18.32 17.96
C TRP A 102 -13.04 -18.84 18.35
N ASP A 103 -13.09 -19.91 19.16
CA ASP A 103 -14.35 -20.50 19.58
C ASP A 103 -15.08 -19.58 20.56
N GLU A 104 -14.33 -18.90 21.45
CA GLU A 104 -14.88 -17.87 22.34
C GLU A 104 -15.41 -16.66 21.56
N LEU A 105 -14.68 -16.15 20.54
CA LEU A 105 -15.15 -15.05 19.73
C LEU A 105 -16.46 -15.38 19.00
N ILE A 106 -16.57 -16.62 18.51
CA ILE A 106 -17.79 -17.12 17.85
C ILE A 106 -18.94 -17.25 18.87
N ALA A 107 -18.66 -17.73 20.08
CA ALA A 107 -19.65 -17.84 21.12
C ALA A 107 -20.22 -16.48 21.52
N GLN A 108 -19.37 -15.48 21.71
CA GLN A 108 -19.80 -14.11 22.03
C GLN A 108 -20.65 -13.50 20.91
N ASN A 109 -20.27 -13.68 19.65
CA ASN A 109 -21.08 -13.22 18.52
C ASN A 109 -22.47 -13.86 18.47
N ARG A 110 -22.58 -15.17 18.80
CA ARG A 110 -23.88 -15.87 18.85
C ARG A 110 -24.78 -15.34 19.94
N MET A 111 -24.22 -14.90 21.07
CA MET A 111 -24.97 -14.29 22.16
C MET A 111 -25.46 -12.86 21.84
N ALA A 112 -24.85 -12.18 20.85
CA ALA A 112 -25.16 -10.80 20.50
C ALA A 112 -26.33 -10.65 19.51
N ALA A 113 -27.31 -11.56 19.51
CA ALA A 113 -28.56 -11.48 18.75
C ALA A 113 -28.41 -11.18 17.25
N GLY A 114 -27.42 -11.79 16.63
CA GLY A 114 -27.14 -11.66 15.19
C GLY A 114 -26.20 -10.51 14.81
N HIS A 115 -25.94 -9.55 15.70
CA HIS A 115 -24.96 -8.48 15.49
C HIS A 115 -23.56 -8.96 15.87
N ALA A 116 -22.57 -8.83 14.97
CA ALA A 116 -21.21 -9.22 15.28
C ALA A 116 -20.48 -8.16 16.13
N VAL A 117 -19.91 -8.55 17.25
CA VAL A 117 -18.95 -7.76 18.02
C VAL A 117 -17.51 -8.06 17.64
N TYR A 118 -17.28 -9.22 17.02
CA TYR A 118 -16.01 -9.59 16.39
C TYR A 118 -16.22 -9.96 14.92
N ALA A 119 -15.34 -9.51 14.06
CA ALA A 119 -15.41 -9.83 12.64
C ALA A 119 -14.03 -9.88 11.99
N LEU A 120 -13.87 -10.74 11.00
CA LEU A 120 -12.67 -10.80 10.19
C LEU A 120 -12.89 -9.98 8.91
N GLU A 121 -12.07 -8.95 8.73
CA GLU A 121 -12.10 -8.05 7.56
C GLU A 121 -10.97 -8.35 6.59
N ASP A 122 -11.16 -8.06 5.31
CA ASP A 122 -10.10 -7.92 4.32
C ASP A 122 -9.88 -6.44 4.01
N ARG A 123 -8.69 -5.94 4.24
CA ARG A 123 -8.21 -4.66 3.70
C ARG A 123 -7.74 -4.91 2.29
N THR A 124 -8.46 -4.36 1.34
CA THR A 124 -8.30 -4.70 -0.08
C THR A 124 -7.79 -3.50 -0.85
N GLU A 125 -6.72 -3.70 -1.58
CA GLU A 125 -6.26 -2.83 -2.66
C GLU A 125 -6.53 -3.50 -4.00
N ARG A 126 -7.27 -2.82 -4.87
CA ARG A 126 -7.43 -3.20 -6.28
C ARG A 126 -6.68 -2.21 -7.12
N LEU A 127 -5.60 -2.66 -7.75
CA LEU A 127 -4.70 -1.80 -8.51
C LEU A 127 -4.79 -2.07 -10.02
N GLY A 128 -4.49 -1.02 -10.78
CA GLY A 128 -4.17 -1.07 -12.20
C GLY A 128 -3.08 -0.05 -12.47
N ASP A 129 -2.00 -0.48 -13.11
CA ASP A 129 -0.83 0.36 -13.42
C ASP A 129 -0.43 0.09 -14.87
N LEU A 130 -0.46 1.13 -15.69
CA LEU A 130 -0.07 1.11 -17.09
C LEU A 130 1.16 2.00 -17.25
N ASN A 131 2.21 1.46 -17.82
CA ASN A 131 3.43 2.20 -18.14
C ASN A 131 3.75 2.04 -19.61
N PHE A 132 4.20 3.12 -20.23
CA PHE A 132 4.72 3.15 -21.57
C PHE A 132 6.01 3.94 -21.58
N SER A 133 7.04 3.43 -22.26
CA SER A 133 8.26 4.18 -22.54
C SER A 133 8.63 4.02 -24.00
N ALA A 134 9.15 5.12 -24.58
CA ALA A 134 9.78 5.12 -25.91
C ALA A 134 11.09 5.89 -25.81
N LEU A 135 12.20 5.19 -25.99
CA LEU A 135 13.54 5.71 -25.84
C LEU A 135 14.32 5.50 -27.14
N PHE A 136 14.85 6.57 -27.68
CA PHE A 136 15.78 6.56 -28.80
C PHE A 136 17.21 6.57 -28.28
N THR A 137 18.08 5.83 -28.93
CA THR A 137 19.52 5.87 -28.72
C THR A 137 20.15 6.23 -30.08
N THR A 138 20.84 7.37 -30.12
CA THR A 138 21.48 7.87 -31.36
C THR A 138 22.96 8.07 -31.08
N ALA A 139 23.81 7.36 -31.81
CA ALA A 139 25.23 7.66 -31.91
C ALA A 139 25.41 8.80 -32.94
N LEU A 140 25.73 10.01 -32.49
CA LEU A 140 25.97 11.14 -33.34
C LEU A 140 27.33 11.03 -34.06
N ASP A 141 28.32 10.53 -33.33
CA ASP A 141 29.64 10.17 -33.82
C ASP A 141 30.26 9.06 -32.94
N ALA A 142 31.53 8.75 -33.12
CA ALA A 142 32.25 7.72 -32.34
C ALA A 142 32.42 8.06 -30.85
N ARG A 143 32.13 9.30 -30.43
CA ARG A 143 32.36 9.81 -29.07
C ARG A 143 31.09 10.24 -28.36
N LEU A 144 30.05 10.66 -29.11
CA LEU A 144 28.83 11.25 -28.54
C LEU A 144 27.62 10.38 -28.84
N THR A 145 27.01 9.87 -27.75
CA THR A 145 25.73 9.11 -27.78
C THR A 145 24.66 9.89 -27.03
N LEU A 146 23.51 10.03 -27.66
CA LEU A 146 22.30 10.58 -27.03
C LEU A 146 21.27 9.47 -26.80
N ARG A 147 20.66 9.45 -25.62
CA ARG A 147 19.47 8.66 -25.29
C ARG A 147 18.37 9.64 -24.89
N TYR A 148 17.26 9.64 -25.60
CA TYR A 148 16.18 10.57 -25.36
C TYR A 148 14.82 9.92 -25.61
N GLY A 149 13.79 10.41 -24.91
CA GLY A 149 12.45 9.87 -25.11
C GLY A 149 11.46 10.26 -24.03
N LEU A 150 10.37 9.51 -23.96
CA LEU A 150 9.22 9.75 -23.10
C LEU A 150 8.92 8.53 -22.26
N VAL A 151 8.46 8.79 -21.02
CA VAL A 151 7.89 7.76 -20.12
C VAL A 151 6.52 8.26 -19.65
N LEU A 152 5.50 7.43 -19.84
CA LEU A 152 4.12 7.72 -19.44
C LEU A 152 3.67 6.68 -18.42
N ARG A 153 2.95 7.12 -17.38
CA ARG A 153 2.34 6.23 -16.39
C ARG A 153 0.92 6.65 -16.06
N HIS A 154 0.04 5.67 -15.98
CA HIS A 154 -1.29 5.83 -15.44
C HIS A 154 -1.55 4.74 -14.40
N ALA A 155 -1.61 5.12 -13.13
CA ALA A 155 -1.89 4.19 -12.04
C ALA A 155 -3.20 4.54 -11.34
N ARG A 156 -3.97 3.52 -10.97
CA ARG A 156 -5.16 3.65 -10.14
C ARG A 156 -5.18 2.55 -9.10
N SER A 157 -5.31 2.94 -7.82
CA SER A 157 -5.48 2.05 -6.69
C SER A 157 -6.82 2.35 -6.01
N ARG A 158 -7.68 1.34 -5.85
CA ARG A 158 -8.91 1.45 -5.03
C ARG A 158 -8.74 0.67 -3.75
N ASN A 159 -8.89 1.36 -2.63
CA ASN A 159 -8.65 0.86 -1.30
C ASN A 159 -9.98 0.82 -0.53
N TYR A 160 -10.33 -0.35 0.02
CA TYR A 160 -11.57 -0.52 0.78
C TYR A 160 -11.45 -1.68 1.77
N LYS A 161 -12.28 -1.64 2.83
CA LYS A 161 -12.52 -2.80 3.69
C LYS A 161 -13.66 -3.66 3.13
N GLN A 162 -13.53 -4.96 3.26
CA GLN A 162 -14.56 -5.94 2.88
C GLN A 162 -14.75 -6.95 4.01
N MET A 163 -15.98 -7.21 4.37
CA MET A 163 -16.33 -8.21 5.36
C MET A 163 -15.96 -9.61 4.84
N ARG A 164 -15.04 -10.28 5.53
CA ARG A 164 -14.59 -11.63 5.17
C ARG A 164 -15.40 -12.71 5.90
N ASP A 165 -15.55 -12.54 7.22
CA ASP A 165 -16.23 -13.52 8.07
C ASP A 165 -16.82 -12.80 9.30
N LEU A 166 -18.07 -13.08 9.59
CA LEU A 166 -18.81 -12.52 10.71
C LEU A 166 -18.73 -13.38 11.98
N LEU A 167 -17.93 -14.46 11.96
CA LEU A 167 -17.66 -15.33 13.11
C LEU A 167 -18.94 -15.81 13.78
N GLY A 168 -19.89 -16.31 12.99
CA GLY A 168 -21.15 -16.88 13.48
C GLY A 168 -22.30 -15.89 13.66
N ALA A 169 -22.07 -14.58 13.48
CA ALA A 169 -23.12 -13.57 13.44
C ALA A 169 -23.65 -13.36 12.01
N GLU A 170 -24.71 -12.55 11.86
CA GLU A 170 -25.36 -12.27 10.59
C GLU A 170 -24.87 -10.98 9.92
N TYR A 171 -24.58 -9.96 10.71
CA TYR A 171 -24.21 -8.62 10.22
C TYR A 171 -23.40 -7.83 11.26
N ILE A 172 -22.79 -6.73 10.80
CA ILE A 172 -22.34 -5.60 11.63
C ILE A 172 -23.02 -4.31 11.17
N THR A 173 -23.08 -3.31 12.05
CA THR A 173 -23.38 -1.93 11.65
C THR A 173 -22.08 -1.25 11.17
N ASP A 174 -22.16 -0.47 10.08
CA ASP A 174 -21.01 0.23 9.51
C ASP A 174 -20.67 1.48 10.31
N ILE A 175 -20.06 1.28 11.46
CA ILE A 175 -19.63 2.33 12.39
C ILE A 175 -18.11 2.36 12.53
N ASP A 176 -17.58 3.48 12.98
CA ASP A 176 -16.16 3.62 13.31
C ASP A 176 -15.88 3.10 14.72
N GLN A 177 -15.25 1.94 14.82
CA GLN A 177 -14.97 1.28 16.10
C GLN A 177 -14.07 2.11 17.05
N TYR A 178 -13.36 3.10 16.54
CA TYR A 178 -12.49 3.96 17.36
C TYR A 178 -13.21 5.14 18.00
N LEU A 179 -14.47 5.35 17.64
CA LEU A 179 -15.30 6.46 18.12
C LEU A 179 -16.49 5.97 18.97
N VAL A 180 -16.57 4.68 19.27
CA VAL A 180 -17.70 4.07 20.02
C VAL A 180 -17.87 4.71 21.40
N ASP A 181 -16.79 5.07 22.07
CA ASP A 181 -16.79 5.66 23.41
C ASP A 181 -16.81 7.20 23.38
N ASP A 182 -16.97 7.83 22.20
CA ASP A 182 -16.96 9.30 22.08
C ASP A 182 -18.40 9.86 22.13
N ASP A 183 -18.84 10.26 23.31
CA ASP A 183 -20.17 10.85 23.54
C ASP A 183 -20.33 12.23 22.89
N THR A 184 -19.26 12.88 22.43
CA THR A 184 -19.27 14.26 21.95
C THR A 184 -19.93 14.39 20.57
N TYR A 185 -19.91 13.32 19.75
CA TYR A 185 -20.31 13.38 18.34
C TYR A 185 -21.08 12.12 17.91
N SER A 186 -22.38 12.13 18.06
CA SER A 186 -23.23 10.96 17.77
C SER A 186 -23.15 10.45 16.31
N ASN A 187 -22.94 11.36 15.35
CA ASN A 187 -22.87 11.02 13.93
C ASN A 187 -21.45 10.59 13.49
N LEU A 188 -20.41 10.87 14.25
CA LEU A 188 -19.03 10.46 13.94
C LEU A 188 -18.86 8.94 13.90
N LEU A 189 -19.71 8.23 14.63
CA LEU A 189 -19.75 6.76 14.56
C LEU A 189 -20.02 6.23 13.16
N GLN A 190 -20.71 6.99 12.30
CA GLN A 190 -21.06 6.53 10.95
C GLN A 190 -19.84 6.58 10.01
N ASN A 191 -19.52 5.46 9.39
CA ASN A 191 -18.48 5.43 8.37
C ASN A 191 -18.89 6.12 7.07
N ASP A 192 -20.22 6.22 6.80
CA ASP A 192 -20.76 6.89 5.62
C ASP A 192 -22.06 7.64 5.98
N LEU A 193 -21.99 8.95 6.15
CA LEU A 193 -23.14 9.80 6.46
C LEU A 193 -24.24 9.76 5.39
N ARG A 194 -23.93 9.35 4.18
CA ARG A 194 -24.92 9.21 3.10
C ARG A 194 -25.77 7.94 3.26
N ARG A 195 -25.36 7.02 4.09
CA ARG A 195 -26.04 5.75 4.37
C ARG A 195 -25.86 5.38 5.85
N PRO A 196 -26.44 6.18 6.75
CA PRO A 196 -26.32 5.95 8.19
C PRO A 196 -26.98 4.63 8.59
N GLY A 197 -26.51 4.01 9.64
CA GLY A 197 -27.06 2.75 10.18
C GLY A 197 -26.94 1.55 9.24
N ARG A 198 -26.11 1.60 8.22
CA ARG A 198 -25.98 0.55 7.22
C ARG A 198 -25.49 -0.76 7.85
N THR A 199 -26.20 -1.84 7.57
CA THR A 199 -25.81 -3.19 7.96
C THR A 199 -24.94 -3.84 6.89
N ILE A 200 -23.88 -4.51 7.33
CA ILE A 200 -22.88 -5.15 6.48
C ILE A 200 -22.90 -6.66 6.72
N ARG A 201 -23.15 -7.39 5.66
CA ARG A 201 -23.07 -8.86 5.62
C ARG A 201 -21.74 -9.30 4.98
N LYS A 202 -21.46 -10.60 5.02
CA LYS A 202 -20.28 -11.20 4.37
C LYS A 202 -20.16 -10.74 2.91
N GLY A 203 -18.95 -10.30 2.51
CA GLY A 203 -18.66 -9.74 1.20
C GLY A 203 -18.98 -8.25 1.04
N GLY A 204 -19.72 -7.63 1.98
CA GLY A 204 -20.03 -6.20 1.96
C GLY A 204 -18.81 -5.32 2.21
N ARG A 205 -18.78 -4.14 1.58
CA ARG A 205 -17.76 -3.12 1.84
C ARG A 205 -18.21 -2.20 2.97
N PHE A 206 -17.26 -1.81 3.81
CA PHE A 206 -17.50 -0.98 4.98
C PHE A 206 -16.26 -0.19 5.40
N GLY A 207 -16.40 0.66 6.40
CA GLY A 207 -15.30 1.39 7.02
C GLY A 207 -14.77 2.52 6.13
N TYR A 208 -14.11 2.17 5.05
CA TYR A 208 -13.63 3.13 4.04
C TYR A 208 -13.70 2.54 2.63
N ASP A 209 -13.87 3.41 1.64
CA ASP A 209 -13.76 3.09 0.21
C ASP A 209 -13.29 4.35 -0.53
N TYR A 210 -12.10 4.31 -1.11
CA TYR A 210 -11.54 5.42 -1.89
C TYR A 210 -10.61 4.91 -2.98
N ALA A 211 -10.42 5.71 -4.02
CA ALA A 211 -9.45 5.46 -5.07
C ALA A 211 -8.45 6.62 -5.19
N LEU A 212 -7.21 6.28 -5.45
CA LEU A 212 -6.15 7.21 -5.86
C LEU A 212 -5.87 6.99 -7.35
N THR A 213 -5.71 8.08 -8.08
CA THR A 213 -5.30 8.04 -9.49
C THR A 213 -4.09 8.91 -9.66
N THR A 214 -3.01 8.32 -10.17
CA THR A 214 -1.75 9.01 -10.49
C THR A 214 -1.56 8.99 -12.00
N ARG A 215 -1.19 10.12 -12.56
CA ARG A 215 -0.77 10.27 -13.96
C ARG A 215 0.58 10.96 -13.99
N ARG A 216 1.49 10.44 -14.78
CA ARG A 216 2.82 10.99 -14.91
C ARG A 216 3.29 10.91 -16.37
N ALA A 217 3.96 11.96 -16.80
CA ALA A 217 4.65 12.03 -18.10
C ALA A 217 6.03 12.65 -17.86
N ASP A 218 7.08 12.00 -18.34
CA ASP A 218 8.46 12.47 -18.22
C ASP A 218 9.11 12.49 -19.59
N ALA A 219 9.75 13.62 -19.95
CA ALA A 219 10.71 13.70 -21.02
C ALA A 219 12.12 13.49 -20.45
N ARG A 220 12.95 12.72 -21.14
CA ARG A 220 14.31 12.37 -20.68
C ARG A 220 15.33 12.60 -21.79
N LEU A 221 16.50 13.09 -21.40
CA LEU A 221 17.68 13.20 -22.22
C LEU A 221 18.89 12.74 -21.43
N HIS A 222 19.68 11.86 -22.01
CA HIS A 222 21.00 11.48 -21.50
C HIS A 222 21.99 11.64 -22.63
N ALA A 223 22.96 12.56 -22.48
CA ALA A 223 24.07 12.74 -23.38
C ALA A 223 25.33 12.13 -22.75
N GLU A 224 25.97 11.23 -23.47
CA GLU A 224 27.19 10.54 -23.06
C GLU A 224 28.30 10.85 -24.05
N TYR A 225 29.38 11.49 -23.58
CA TYR A 225 30.57 11.76 -24.34
C TYR A 225 31.76 10.97 -23.83
N ARG A 226 32.47 10.28 -24.71
CA ARG A 226 33.66 9.49 -24.38
C ARG A 226 34.78 9.76 -25.37
N SER A 227 35.95 10.09 -24.86
CA SER A 227 37.21 10.11 -25.59
C SER A 227 38.32 9.39 -24.81
N ASP A 228 39.51 9.32 -25.34
CA ASP A 228 40.64 8.60 -24.72
C ASP A 228 40.95 9.07 -23.29
N ARG A 229 40.76 10.36 -23.02
CA ARG A 229 41.10 10.97 -21.72
C ARG A 229 39.91 11.65 -21.02
N PHE A 230 38.85 11.91 -21.73
CA PHE A 230 37.71 12.65 -21.18
C PHE A 230 36.38 11.87 -21.34
N ARG A 231 35.60 11.82 -20.29
CA ARG A 231 34.23 11.31 -20.29
C ARG A 231 33.32 12.33 -19.63
N ALA A 232 32.12 12.48 -20.16
CA ALA A 232 31.09 13.30 -19.55
C ALA A 232 29.73 12.70 -19.79
N ASP A 233 28.87 12.79 -18.77
CA ASP A 233 27.49 12.39 -18.82
C ASP A 233 26.60 13.54 -18.37
N LEU A 234 25.55 13.83 -19.13
CA LEU A 234 24.50 14.77 -18.77
C LEU A 234 23.17 14.06 -18.79
N VAL A 235 22.49 14.01 -17.66
CA VAL A 235 21.13 13.47 -17.52
C VAL A 235 20.17 14.60 -17.20
N LEU A 236 19.17 14.76 -18.03
CA LEU A 236 18.06 15.69 -17.85
C LEU A 236 16.74 14.89 -17.84
N SER A 237 15.87 15.18 -16.90
CA SER A 237 14.49 14.70 -16.91
C SER A 237 13.59 15.83 -16.45
N LEU A 238 12.52 16.05 -17.20
CA LEU A 238 11.45 16.98 -16.82
C LEU A 238 10.12 16.27 -16.94
N GLY A 239 9.33 16.34 -15.86
CA GLY A 239 8.08 15.64 -15.80
C GLY A 239 6.90 16.53 -15.41
N ALA A 240 5.72 15.99 -15.65
CA ALA A 240 4.46 16.48 -15.12
C ALA A 240 3.72 15.32 -14.47
N ALA A 241 3.35 15.47 -13.20
CA ALA A 241 2.62 14.47 -12.48
C ALA A 241 1.38 15.06 -11.81
N ALA A 242 0.35 14.26 -11.68
CA ALA A 242 -0.90 14.67 -11.05
C ALA A 242 -1.50 13.52 -10.25
N VAL A 243 -1.93 13.80 -9.03
CA VAL A 243 -2.62 12.87 -8.14
C VAL A 243 -4.02 13.41 -7.82
N CYS A 244 -4.99 12.52 -7.82
CA CYS A 244 -6.38 12.82 -7.49
C CYS A 244 -6.97 11.67 -6.68
N ARG A 245 -7.67 12.00 -5.58
CA ARG A 245 -8.44 11.04 -4.79
C ARG A 245 -9.91 11.06 -5.23
N ARG A 246 -10.56 9.90 -5.17
CA ARG A 246 -12.02 9.79 -5.23
C ARG A 246 -12.49 9.04 -3.99
N GLY A 247 -13.23 9.70 -3.10
CA GLY A 247 -13.91 9.11 -1.96
C GLY A 247 -15.28 8.60 -2.33
N TYR A 248 -15.68 7.45 -1.79
CA TYR A 248 -17.00 6.85 -1.98
C TYR A 248 -17.83 6.89 -0.71
N TYR A 249 -17.25 7.31 0.41
CA TYR A 249 -17.89 7.51 1.71
C TYR A 249 -17.72 8.94 2.17
N GLU A 250 -18.74 9.48 2.80
CA GLU A 250 -18.72 10.81 3.41
C GLU A 250 -18.50 10.70 4.91
N LYS A 251 -17.46 11.33 5.41
CA LYS A 251 -17.08 11.33 6.83
C LYS A 251 -17.46 12.66 7.47
N GLU A 252 -17.99 12.64 8.70
CA GLU A 252 -18.36 13.86 9.40
C GLU A 252 -17.15 14.75 9.73
N LEU A 253 -16.03 14.16 10.12
CA LEU A 253 -14.78 14.91 10.35
C LEU A 253 -14.26 15.61 9.08
N PHE A 254 -14.67 15.16 7.89
CA PHE A 254 -14.21 15.66 6.61
C PHE A 254 -15.40 15.74 5.62
N PRO A 255 -16.35 16.64 5.85
CA PRO A 255 -17.61 16.65 5.12
C PRO A 255 -17.45 17.04 3.64
N GLY A 256 -18.45 16.66 2.84
CA GLY A 256 -18.52 16.99 1.43
C GLY A 256 -17.29 16.55 0.62
N ALA A 257 -16.74 17.45 -0.17
CA ALA A 257 -15.61 17.18 -1.07
C ALA A 257 -14.29 16.80 -0.34
N GLN A 258 -14.19 17.03 0.96
CA GLN A 258 -13.03 16.64 1.75
C GLN A 258 -12.90 15.12 1.88
N SER A 259 -14.01 14.38 1.95
CA SER A 259 -14.01 12.91 1.99
C SER A 259 -14.75 12.27 0.83
N TYR A 260 -15.86 12.83 0.35
CA TYR A 260 -16.72 12.28 -0.69
C TYR A 260 -16.46 12.90 -2.07
N GLY A 261 -16.59 12.10 -3.13
CA GLY A 261 -16.41 12.57 -4.50
C GLY A 261 -14.94 12.71 -4.90
N ARG A 262 -14.70 13.54 -5.92
CA ARG A 262 -13.36 13.76 -6.47
C ARG A 262 -12.69 14.93 -5.77
N SER A 263 -11.48 14.72 -5.26
CA SER A 263 -10.66 15.78 -4.69
C SER A 263 -10.12 16.74 -5.77
N ARG A 264 -9.64 17.90 -5.34
CA ARG A 264 -8.76 18.73 -6.17
C ARG A 264 -7.58 17.89 -6.66
N ARG A 265 -7.16 18.13 -7.91
CA ARG A 265 -5.97 17.52 -8.48
C ARG A 265 -4.73 18.23 -7.94
N VAL A 266 -3.86 17.49 -7.28
CA VAL A 266 -2.52 17.98 -6.89
C VAL A 266 -1.58 17.73 -8.05
N ARG A 267 -0.79 18.74 -8.44
CA ARG A 267 0.15 18.69 -9.56
C ARG A 267 1.56 18.86 -9.05
N PHE A 268 2.49 18.19 -9.70
CA PHE A 268 3.92 18.22 -9.42
C PHE A 268 4.70 18.34 -10.73
N THR A 269 5.87 18.96 -10.66
CA THR A 269 6.80 19.06 -11.76
C THR A 269 8.13 18.42 -11.32
N PRO A 270 8.23 17.07 -11.34
CA PRO A 270 9.49 16.41 -11.02
C PRO A 270 10.54 16.74 -12.07
N TYR A 271 11.77 16.92 -11.61
CA TYR A 271 12.92 17.13 -12.50
C TYR A 271 14.15 16.44 -11.95
N THR A 272 15.08 16.11 -12.84
CA THR A 272 16.42 15.65 -12.51
C THR A 272 17.40 16.33 -13.44
N LEU A 273 18.43 16.93 -12.88
CA LEU A 273 19.61 17.41 -13.56
C LEU A 273 20.82 16.74 -12.92
N ARG A 274 21.60 16.02 -13.70
CA ARG A 274 22.84 15.40 -13.24
C ARG A 274 23.89 15.54 -14.31
N ALA A 275 25.06 16.04 -13.93
CA ALA A 275 26.22 16.14 -14.81
C ALA A 275 27.41 15.48 -14.12
N THR A 276 28.12 14.63 -14.85
CA THR A 276 29.41 14.07 -14.44
C THR A 276 30.47 14.39 -15.50
N ALA A 277 31.67 14.68 -15.07
CA ALA A 277 32.81 14.86 -15.96
C ALA A 277 34.04 14.18 -15.32
N GLY A 278 34.75 13.40 -16.10
CA GLY A 278 35.95 12.69 -15.69
C GLY A 278 37.10 12.92 -16.67
N TRP A 279 38.27 13.17 -16.16
CA TRP A 279 39.48 13.35 -16.94
C TRP A 279 40.60 12.45 -16.46
N ALA A 280 41.11 11.60 -17.34
CA ALA A 280 42.28 10.77 -17.14
C ALA A 280 43.56 11.49 -17.59
N PHE A 281 44.37 11.94 -16.64
CA PHE A 281 45.62 12.63 -16.92
C PHE A 281 46.82 11.66 -17.02
N SER A 282 46.64 10.43 -16.57
CA SER A 282 47.53 9.32 -16.81
C SER A 282 46.79 7.99 -16.92
N PRO A 283 47.45 6.87 -17.37
CA PRO A 283 46.80 5.55 -17.40
C PRO A 283 46.35 5.00 -16.02
N ARG A 284 46.89 5.59 -14.93
CA ARG A 284 46.63 5.15 -13.55
C ARG A 284 45.92 6.20 -12.69
N SER A 285 45.65 7.40 -13.24
CA SER A 285 45.15 8.52 -12.47
C SER A 285 44.08 9.29 -13.24
N TYR A 286 42.94 9.51 -12.58
CA TYR A 286 41.84 10.31 -13.13
C TYR A 286 41.18 11.19 -12.05
N LEU A 287 40.53 12.24 -12.49
CA LEU A 287 39.68 13.09 -11.66
C LEU A 287 38.25 13.00 -12.16
N GLU A 288 37.30 12.93 -11.26
CA GLU A 288 35.87 12.94 -11.60
C GLU A 288 35.13 13.96 -10.74
N ALA A 289 34.26 14.71 -11.34
CA ALA A 289 33.35 15.66 -10.69
C ALA A 289 31.90 15.29 -11.00
N LEU A 290 31.03 15.45 -10.02
CA LEU A 290 29.58 15.23 -10.12
C LEU A 290 28.85 16.44 -9.58
N ALA A 291 27.83 16.91 -10.32
CA ALA A 291 26.84 17.87 -9.86
C ALA A 291 25.44 17.28 -10.10
N ALA A 292 24.54 17.41 -9.13
CA ALA A 292 23.16 16.94 -9.26
C ALA A 292 22.18 17.86 -8.56
N ALA A 293 21.00 18.04 -9.15
CA ALA A 293 19.84 18.67 -8.55
C ALA A 293 18.59 17.89 -8.97
N GLU A 294 17.71 17.60 -8.01
CA GLU A 294 16.49 16.86 -8.30
C GLU A 294 15.34 17.31 -7.41
N ALA A 295 14.12 17.19 -7.95
CA ALA A 295 12.88 17.18 -7.20
C ALA A 295 12.06 15.98 -7.67
N VAL A 296 11.77 15.07 -6.75
CA VAL A 296 11.00 13.86 -7.00
C VAL A 296 9.66 13.91 -6.28
N LEU A 297 8.73 13.06 -6.71
CA LEU A 297 7.41 12.87 -6.06
C LEU A 297 7.55 12.01 -4.84
#